data_7781a02c056c9e04a2245ac5b734a848
#
_entry.id   7781a02c056c9e04a2245ac5b734a848
#
_cell.length_a   1.000
_cell.length_b   1.000
_cell.length_c   1.000
_cell.angle_alpha   90.00
_cell.angle_beta   90.00
_cell.angle_gamma   90.00
#
_symmetry.space_group_name_H-M   'P 1'
#
loop_
_entity.id
_entity.type
_entity.pdbx_description
1 polymer ?
#
loop_
_entity_poly.entity_id
_entity_poly.type
_entity_poly.pdbx_seq_one_letter_code
_entity_poly.pdbx_strand_id
1 'polypeptide(L)'
;MNRIYRSVCFGFAALSVIFMISCSSPRRHSGSMSDDMDSTVDENSASERELRAARPETGTSVYENDYELDDEKESAIEVSAPDDGTDYVLIVKDSGVMVANVYIRSGDTYELHLPNGEYEVYFYGGKRWNPKKMIGERVGAFEQGDFMKDDEEVALQDGKMVYSLEKTEEGNFEGTSCDEEDALD
;
A
#
# COMPACT_ATOMS: atom_id res chain seq x y z
N MET A 1 25.56 -0.09 -15.30
CA MET A 1 24.34 0.18 -14.55
C MET A 1 23.28 -0.81 -15.01
N ASN A 2 23.21 -1.94 -14.32
CA ASN A 2 22.24 -3.00 -14.66
C ASN A 2 20.91 -2.65 -13.97
N ARG A 3 19.86 -2.42 -14.76
CA ARG A 3 18.51 -2.28 -14.25
C ARG A 3 17.82 -3.63 -14.36
N ILE A 4 17.34 -4.16 -13.23
CA ILE A 4 16.51 -5.36 -13.20
C ILE A 4 15.08 -4.86 -12.96
N TYR A 5 14.14 -5.26 -13.84
CA TYR A 5 12.74 -4.86 -13.74
C TYR A 5 11.92 -6.04 -13.23
N ARG A 6 11.15 -5.80 -12.17
CA ARG A 6 10.15 -6.75 -11.67
C ARG A 6 8.77 -6.10 -11.69
N SER A 7 7.77 -6.79 -12.21
CA SER A 7 6.38 -6.34 -12.27
C SER A 7 5.48 -7.35 -11.56
N VAL A 8 4.58 -6.87 -10.70
CA VAL A 8 3.75 -7.70 -9.82
C VAL A 8 2.51 -8.20 -10.53
N CYS A 9 2.23 -9.51 -10.48
CA CYS A 9 0.95 -10.10 -10.85
C CYS A 9 0.10 -10.39 -9.61
N PHE A 10 -1.04 -9.71 -9.47
CA PHE A 10 -2.03 -10.05 -8.46
C PHE A 10 -3.03 -11.09 -8.99
N GLY A 11 -2.97 -12.30 -8.48
CA GLY A 11 -3.98 -13.33 -8.75
C GLY A 11 -5.22 -13.11 -7.90
N PHE A 12 -6.27 -12.47 -8.41
CA PHE A 12 -7.58 -12.43 -7.76
C PHE A 12 -8.51 -13.43 -8.42
N ALA A 13 -9.00 -14.40 -7.63
CA ALA A 13 -10.16 -15.21 -8.02
C ALA A 13 -11.41 -14.34 -7.96
N ALA A 14 -11.93 -13.95 -9.13
CA ALA A 14 -13.16 -13.19 -9.26
C ALA A 14 -14.36 -14.08 -8.93
N LEU A 15 -14.97 -13.87 -7.76
CA LEU A 15 -16.29 -14.43 -7.45
C LEU A 15 -17.35 -13.48 -8.02
N SER A 16 -17.87 -13.80 -9.22
CA SER A 16 -18.98 -13.08 -9.86
C SER A 16 -20.28 -13.34 -9.10
N VAL A 17 -20.74 -12.36 -8.33
CA VAL A 17 -22.10 -12.34 -7.80
C VAL A 17 -22.99 -11.56 -8.78
N ILE A 18 -23.85 -12.26 -9.48
CA ILE A 18 -24.86 -11.67 -10.36
C ILE A 18 -26.00 -11.15 -9.48
N PHE A 19 -26.13 -9.82 -9.39
CA PHE A 19 -27.31 -9.18 -8.80
C PHE A 19 -28.38 -8.97 -9.88
N MET A 20 -29.48 -9.68 -9.74
CA MET A 20 -30.71 -9.44 -10.51
C MET A 20 -31.39 -8.18 -9.99
N ILE A 21 -31.39 -7.13 -10.81
CA ILE A 21 -32.15 -5.90 -10.52
C ILE A 21 -33.59 -6.11 -10.99
N SER A 22 -34.49 -6.16 -10.02
CA SER A 22 -35.95 -6.14 -10.26
C SER A 22 -36.42 -4.69 -10.33
N CYS A 23 -36.87 -4.26 -11.50
CA CYS A 23 -37.55 -2.98 -11.72
C CYS A 23 -38.97 -3.02 -11.18
N SER A 24 -39.33 -2.12 -10.26
CA SER A 24 -40.70 -1.79 -9.93
C SER A 24 -40.95 -0.29 -10.07
N SER A 25 -41.92 0.08 -10.89
CA SER A 25 -42.29 1.44 -11.27
C SER A 25 -42.96 2.26 -10.15
N PRO A 26 -43.02 3.61 -10.28
CA PRO A 26 -43.31 4.49 -9.17
C PRO A 26 -44.81 4.78 -9.03
N ARG A 27 -45.29 4.82 -7.78
CA ARG A 27 -46.56 5.50 -7.43
C ARG A 27 -46.23 6.88 -6.89
N ARG A 28 -46.75 7.91 -7.54
CA ARG A 28 -46.81 9.27 -7.05
C ARG A 28 -47.77 9.31 -5.83
N HIS A 29 -47.29 9.88 -4.73
CA HIS A 29 -48.12 10.46 -3.73
C HIS A 29 -47.61 11.86 -3.37
N SER A 30 -48.46 12.84 -3.57
CA SER A 30 -48.35 14.21 -3.17
C SER A 30 -48.65 14.29 -1.66
N GLY A 31 -47.82 14.99 -0.89
CA GLY A 31 -48.12 15.26 0.51
C GLY A 31 -46.98 15.88 1.28
N SER A 32 -47.09 17.21 1.46
CA SER A 32 -46.70 18.00 2.65
C SER A 32 -45.25 18.04 3.10
N MET A 33 -44.71 19.24 3.06
CA MET A 33 -43.52 19.74 3.76
C MET A 33 -43.50 19.34 5.23
N SER A 34 -42.42 18.79 5.65
CA SER A 34 -41.79 19.01 6.95
C SER A 34 -40.29 18.92 6.78
N ASP A 35 -39.62 20.03 7.08
CA ASP A 35 -38.17 20.17 7.19
C ASP A 35 -37.69 19.29 8.36
N ASP A 36 -37.23 18.09 8.03
CA ASP A 36 -36.29 17.36 8.88
C ASP A 36 -34.94 17.35 8.13
N MET A 37 -34.09 18.29 8.50
CA MET A 37 -32.68 18.31 8.16
C MET A 37 -32.06 16.99 8.65
N ASP A 38 -31.89 16.05 7.74
CA ASP A 38 -31.10 14.84 7.94
C ASP A 38 -29.63 15.25 8.07
N SER A 39 -29.19 15.36 9.32
CA SER A 39 -27.79 15.71 9.68
C SER A 39 -26.81 14.53 9.60
N THR A 40 -27.15 13.46 8.89
CA THR A 40 -26.32 12.25 8.78
C THR A 40 -25.29 12.29 7.65
N VAL A 41 -25.29 13.33 6.80
CA VAL A 41 -24.38 13.43 5.65
C VAL A 41 -23.01 14.02 6.01
N ASP A 42 -22.89 14.73 7.14
CA ASP A 42 -21.69 15.50 7.47
C ASP A 42 -20.61 14.73 8.24
N GLU A 43 -20.96 13.74 9.06
CA GLU A 43 -19.97 13.04 9.89
C GLU A 43 -19.06 12.12 9.07
N ASN A 44 -19.59 11.45 8.06
CA ASN A 44 -18.82 10.55 7.21
C ASN A 44 -17.84 11.32 6.30
N SER A 45 -18.25 12.50 5.82
CA SER A 45 -17.41 13.38 5.00
C SER A 45 -16.28 14.04 5.80
N ALA A 46 -16.52 14.36 7.09
CA ALA A 46 -15.50 14.90 7.97
C ALA A 46 -14.41 13.86 8.29
N SER A 47 -14.82 12.64 8.63
CA SER A 47 -13.90 11.53 8.89
C SER A 47 -13.01 11.20 7.66
N GLU A 48 -13.59 11.18 6.47
CA GLU A 48 -12.80 10.95 5.25
C GLU A 48 -11.81 12.08 4.93
N ARG A 49 -12.15 13.33 5.24
CA ARG A 49 -11.24 14.46 5.09
C ARG A 49 -10.09 14.39 6.07
N GLU A 50 -10.36 13.99 7.33
CA GLU A 50 -9.32 13.79 8.35
C GLU A 50 -8.34 12.68 7.96
N LEU A 51 -8.83 11.54 7.49
CA LEU A 51 -7.99 10.44 7.00
C LEU A 51 -7.14 10.84 5.78
N ARG A 52 -7.71 11.64 4.86
CA ARG A 52 -6.96 12.18 3.73
C ARG A 52 -5.86 13.16 4.17
N ALA A 53 -6.15 14.00 5.16
CA ALA A 53 -5.18 14.96 5.69
C ALA A 53 -4.06 14.28 6.50
N ALA A 54 -4.35 13.11 7.07
CA ALA A 54 -3.38 12.32 7.84
C ALA A 54 -2.51 11.39 6.97
N ARG A 55 -2.77 11.34 5.66
CA ARG A 55 -2.03 10.51 4.70
C ARG A 55 -0.57 10.99 4.59
N PRO A 56 0.43 10.13 4.87
CA PRO A 56 1.83 10.52 4.79
C PRO A 56 2.24 10.97 3.38
N GLU A 57 3.31 11.72 3.28
CA GLU A 57 3.92 12.02 1.98
C GLU A 57 4.79 10.87 1.51
N THR A 58 4.92 10.71 0.18
CA THR A 58 5.85 9.74 -0.41
C THR A 58 7.27 10.02 0.07
N GLY A 59 7.96 8.97 0.51
CA GLY A 59 9.28 9.07 1.11
C GLY A 59 9.28 9.15 2.64
N THR A 60 8.11 9.20 3.29
CA THR A 60 8.02 9.24 4.76
C THR A 60 8.21 7.84 5.34
N SER A 61 9.14 7.67 6.31
CA SER A 61 9.19 6.48 7.16
C SER A 61 8.01 6.51 8.13
N VAL A 62 7.19 5.47 8.14
CA VAL A 62 5.96 5.41 8.95
C VAL A 62 6.09 4.53 10.18
N TYR A 63 7.06 3.63 10.19
CA TYR A 63 7.38 2.77 11.33
C TYR A 63 8.76 3.11 11.88
N GLU A 64 8.88 3.14 13.19
CA GLU A 64 10.18 3.29 13.85
C GLU A 64 11.03 2.05 13.56
N ASN A 65 12.28 2.28 13.20
CA ASN A 65 13.32 1.27 13.13
C ASN A 65 14.57 1.82 13.87
N ASP A 66 15.22 0.94 14.60
CA ASP A 66 16.45 1.28 15.34
C ASP A 66 17.71 1.06 14.49
N TYR A 67 17.55 0.79 13.19
CA TYR A 67 18.65 0.50 12.29
C TYR A 67 19.16 1.79 11.63
N GLU A 68 20.44 2.08 11.83
CA GLU A 68 21.14 3.14 11.10
C GLU A 68 21.79 2.51 9.84
N LEU A 69 21.29 2.89 8.67
CA LEU A 69 21.92 2.50 7.41
C LEU A 69 23.29 3.15 7.30
N ASP A 70 24.30 2.37 6.87
CA ASP A 70 25.63 2.89 6.56
C ASP A 70 25.56 4.03 5.54
N ASP A 71 26.51 4.97 5.62
CA ASP A 71 26.54 6.15 4.73
C ASP A 71 26.84 5.78 3.27
N GLU A 72 27.43 4.62 3.00
CA GLU A 72 27.72 4.13 1.65
C GLU A 72 26.50 3.49 1.01
N LYS A 73 25.61 4.32 0.43
CA LYS A 73 24.38 3.88 -0.25
C LYS A 73 24.57 3.87 -1.76
N GLU A 74 25.22 2.83 -2.28
CA GLU A 74 25.58 2.71 -3.69
C GLU A 74 24.48 2.04 -4.54
N SER A 75 23.52 1.40 -3.88
CA SER A 75 22.44 0.69 -4.52
C SER A 75 21.08 1.31 -4.21
N ALA A 76 20.04 0.92 -4.95
CA ALA A 76 18.69 1.44 -4.73
C ALA A 76 17.59 0.42 -5.05
N ILE A 77 16.45 0.60 -4.40
CA ILE A 77 15.16 0.00 -4.77
C ILE A 77 14.25 1.13 -5.23
N GLU A 78 13.80 1.09 -6.48
CA GLU A 78 12.81 2.00 -7.03
C GLU A 78 11.46 1.31 -7.08
N VAL A 79 10.43 1.95 -6.53
CA VAL A 79 9.06 1.42 -6.53
C VAL A 79 8.13 2.43 -7.16
N SER A 80 7.35 1.99 -8.14
CA SER A 80 6.28 2.74 -8.78
C SER A 80 4.91 2.19 -8.37
N ALA A 81 4.11 2.98 -7.68
CA ALA A 81 2.75 2.65 -7.29
C ALA A 81 1.76 2.99 -8.42
N PRO A 82 0.74 2.15 -8.67
CA PRO A 82 -0.30 2.43 -9.66
C PRO A 82 -1.18 3.63 -9.24
N ASP A 83 -1.71 4.36 -10.22
CA ASP A 83 -2.67 5.44 -9.98
C ASP A 83 -4.11 4.90 -9.89
N ASP A 84 -4.35 4.00 -8.92
CA ASP A 84 -5.66 3.35 -8.67
C ASP A 84 -6.24 3.67 -7.28
N GLY A 85 -5.61 4.60 -6.57
CA GLY A 85 -5.96 5.02 -5.21
C GLY A 85 -5.47 4.06 -4.12
N THR A 86 -4.58 3.10 -4.45
CA THR A 86 -3.90 2.23 -3.48
C THR A 86 -2.55 2.85 -3.13
N ASP A 87 -2.32 3.10 -1.86
CA ASP A 87 -1.03 3.51 -1.32
C ASP A 87 -0.24 2.29 -0.85
N TYR A 88 1.07 2.45 -0.73
CA TYR A 88 1.94 1.36 -0.30
C TYR A 88 2.90 1.82 0.79
N VAL A 89 3.27 0.89 1.66
CA VAL A 89 4.47 1.00 2.48
C VAL A 89 5.44 -0.06 1.98
N LEU A 90 6.57 0.39 1.43
CA LEU A 90 7.72 -0.46 1.15
C LEU A 90 8.40 -0.76 2.48
N ILE A 91 8.66 -2.03 2.77
CA ILE A 91 9.39 -2.49 3.95
C ILE A 91 10.57 -3.33 3.46
N VAL A 92 11.76 -3.03 3.94
CA VAL A 92 12.99 -3.72 3.58
C VAL A 92 13.62 -4.28 4.84
N LYS A 93 13.95 -5.57 4.79
CA LYS A 93 14.64 -6.27 5.87
C LYS A 93 16.00 -6.78 5.41
N ASP A 94 16.94 -6.80 6.33
CA ASP A 94 18.23 -7.50 6.23
C ASP A 94 18.28 -8.54 7.33
N SER A 95 18.42 -9.82 6.94
CA SER A 95 18.48 -10.94 7.90
C SER A 95 17.33 -10.95 8.91
N GLY A 96 16.11 -10.63 8.45
CA GLY A 96 14.90 -10.58 9.25
C GLY A 96 14.70 -9.29 10.06
N VAL A 97 15.64 -8.34 10.04
CA VAL A 97 15.54 -7.06 10.73
C VAL A 97 15.09 -5.96 9.77
N MET A 98 14.06 -5.19 10.13
CA MET A 98 13.62 -4.05 9.33
C MET A 98 14.71 -2.97 9.31
N VAL A 99 15.32 -2.73 8.15
CA VAL A 99 16.36 -1.72 7.95
C VAL A 99 15.82 -0.43 7.34
N ALA A 100 14.69 -0.51 6.63
CA ALA A 100 14.03 0.66 6.08
C ALA A 100 12.53 0.41 5.87
N ASN A 101 11.74 1.48 5.96
CA ASN A 101 10.37 1.49 5.49
C ASN A 101 10.02 2.87 4.94
N VAL A 102 9.17 2.90 3.91
CA VAL A 102 8.80 4.17 3.28
C VAL A 102 7.39 4.10 2.70
N TYR A 103 6.63 5.17 2.93
CA TYR A 103 5.29 5.35 2.37
C TYR A 103 5.37 5.86 0.93
N ILE A 104 4.55 5.29 0.04
CA ILE A 104 4.47 5.65 -1.38
C ILE A 104 3.01 5.84 -1.73
N ARG A 105 2.64 7.05 -2.14
CA ARG A 105 1.27 7.37 -2.56
C ARG A 105 0.96 6.73 -3.91
N SER A 106 -0.31 6.43 -4.11
CA SER A 106 -0.84 6.02 -5.42
C SER A 106 -0.41 7.01 -6.51
N GLY A 107 0.12 6.49 -7.61
CA GLY A 107 0.62 7.24 -8.75
C GLY A 107 2.04 7.78 -8.61
N ASP A 108 2.66 7.63 -7.43
CA ASP A 108 4.02 8.10 -7.18
C ASP A 108 5.07 7.01 -7.44
N THR A 109 6.29 7.47 -7.66
CA THR A 109 7.50 6.63 -7.71
C THR A 109 8.47 7.12 -6.65
N TYR A 110 9.09 6.20 -5.93
CA TYR A 110 10.10 6.49 -4.93
C TYR A 110 11.34 5.61 -5.11
N GLU A 111 12.51 6.19 -4.89
CA GLU A 111 13.79 5.51 -4.93
C GLU A 111 14.41 5.51 -3.53
N LEU A 112 14.48 4.32 -2.92
CA LEU A 112 15.11 4.08 -1.64
C LEU A 112 16.57 3.67 -1.86
N HIS A 113 17.49 4.47 -1.33
CA HIS A 113 18.92 4.18 -1.39
C HIS A 113 19.34 3.29 -0.23
N LEU A 114 20.11 2.24 -0.54
CA LEU A 114 20.57 1.21 0.39
C LEU A 114 22.05 0.88 0.13
N PRO A 115 22.78 0.40 1.14
CA PRO A 115 24.06 -0.25 0.92
C PRO A 115 23.96 -1.47 0.01
N ASN A 116 25.09 -1.97 -0.47
CA ASN A 116 25.14 -3.26 -1.13
C ASN A 116 24.82 -4.36 -0.10
N GLY A 117 23.99 -5.35 -0.49
CA GLY A 117 23.54 -6.40 0.43
C GLY A 117 22.47 -7.29 -0.17
N GLU A 118 22.00 -8.24 0.63
CA GLU A 118 20.86 -9.11 0.32
C GLU A 118 19.69 -8.69 1.20
N TYR A 119 18.53 -8.43 0.57
CA TYR A 119 17.39 -7.84 1.25
C TYR A 119 16.11 -8.62 0.97
N GLU A 120 15.28 -8.77 1.99
CA GLU A 120 13.90 -9.18 1.85
C GLU A 120 13.03 -7.93 1.62
N VAL A 121 12.15 -7.98 0.62
CA VAL A 121 11.30 -6.85 0.25
C VAL A 121 9.83 -7.20 0.44
N TYR A 122 9.14 -6.34 1.17
CA TYR A 122 7.72 -6.47 1.47
C TYR A 122 6.98 -5.21 1.03
N PHE A 123 5.73 -5.39 0.65
CA PHE A 123 4.80 -4.32 0.29
C PHE A 123 3.54 -4.44 1.12
N TYR A 124 3.24 -3.43 1.92
CA TYR A 124 1.95 -3.30 2.58
C TYR A 124 1.11 -2.33 1.79
N GLY A 125 0.16 -2.83 1.00
CA GLY A 125 -0.69 -2.04 0.12
C GLY A 125 -2.08 -1.84 0.70
N GLY A 126 -2.67 -0.65 0.51
CA GLY A 126 -4.01 -0.44 1.02
C GLY A 126 -4.62 0.92 0.74
N LYS A 127 -5.83 1.12 1.27
CA LYS A 127 -6.59 2.37 1.15
C LYS A 127 -6.93 2.91 2.52
N ARG A 128 -7.06 4.25 2.60
CA ARG A 128 -7.47 4.96 3.82
C ARG A 128 -6.51 4.73 4.98
N TRP A 129 -5.32 5.33 4.86
CA TRP A 129 -4.34 5.33 5.93
C TRP A 129 -4.92 5.94 7.22
N ASN A 130 -4.83 5.22 8.32
CA ASN A 130 -5.24 5.67 9.65
C ASN A 130 -4.02 5.70 10.57
N PRO A 131 -3.51 6.90 10.92
CA PRO A 131 -2.30 7.03 11.73
C PRO A 131 -2.49 6.60 13.20
N LYS A 132 -3.72 6.27 13.61
CA LYS A 132 -4.04 5.82 14.97
C LYS A 132 -4.37 4.32 15.05
N LYS A 133 -4.56 3.67 13.91
CA LYS A 133 -4.84 2.24 13.85
C LYS A 133 -3.59 1.46 14.19
N MET A 134 -3.74 0.45 15.04
CA MET A 134 -2.65 -0.48 15.37
C MET A 134 -2.60 -1.61 14.34
N ILE A 135 -1.40 -2.05 14.02
CA ILE A 135 -1.09 -3.27 13.29
C ILE A 135 0.11 -3.94 13.96
N GLY A 136 -0.08 -5.14 14.48
CA GLY A 136 0.88 -5.71 15.40
C GLY A 136 1.15 -4.76 16.57
N GLU A 137 2.41 -4.52 16.86
CA GLU A 137 2.85 -3.56 17.88
C GLU A 137 3.06 -2.14 17.35
N ARG A 138 2.83 -1.89 16.05
CA ARG A 138 3.10 -0.63 15.38
C ARG A 138 1.85 0.23 15.24
N VAL A 139 2.03 1.54 15.18
CA VAL A 139 0.96 2.52 15.00
C VAL A 139 0.98 3.04 13.56
N GLY A 140 -0.17 3.11 12.96
CA GLY A 140 -0.36 3.50 11.57
C GLY A 140 -0.64 2.29 10.68
N ALA A 141 -1.84 2.24 10.09
CA ALA A 141 -2.22 1.15 9.19
C ALA A 141 -3.30 1.61 8.20
N PHE A 142 -3.44 0.89 7.10
CA PHE A 142 -4.59 1.05 6.22
C PHE A 142 -5.85 0.47 6.86
N GLU A 143 -7.01 1.08 6.58
CA GLU A 143 -8.29 0.49 6.99
C GLU A 143 -8.57 -0.83 6.26
N GLN A 144 -8.13 -0.90 5.02
CA GLN A 144 -8.15 -2.08 4.18
C GLN A 144 -6.76 -2.21 3.56
N GLY A 145 -5.98 -3.15 4.02
CA GLY A 145 -4.62 -3.37 3.53
C GLY A 145 -4.21 -4.83 3.64
N ASP A 146 -3.36 -5.22 2.71
CA ASP A 146 -2.82 -6.57 2.60
C ASP A 146 -1.30 -6.51 2.46
N PHE A 147 -0.61 -7.51 3.02
CA PHE A 147 0.83 -7.68 2.90
C PHE A 147 1.18 -8.63 1.77
N MET A 148 2.29 -8.32 1.12
CA MET A 148 2.88 -9.11 0.06
C MET A 148 4.39 -9.10 0.20
N LYS A 149 5.02 -10.23 -0.03
CA LYS A 149 6.48 -10.41 -0.03
C LYS A 149 6.97 -10.73 -1.43
N ASP A 150 8.16 -10.22 -1.81
CA ASP A 150 8.92 -10.77 -2.93
C ASP A 150 9.40 -12.17 -2.57
N ASP A 151 9.12 -13.18 -3.40
CA ASP A 151 9.48 -14.58 -3.13
C ASP A 151 11.01 -14.83 -3.15
N GLU A 152 11.76 -13.90 -3.71
CA GLU A 152 13.22 -13.98 -3.80
C GLU A 152 13.88 -12.82 -3.04
N GLU A 153 14.95 -13.12 -2.33
CA GLU A 153 15.82 -12.09 -1.79
C GLU A 153 16.46 -11.26 -2.90
N VAL A 154 16.57 -9.97 -2.66
CA VAL A 154 17.11 -8.99 -3.61
C VAL A 154 18.58 -8.75 -3.30
N ALA A 155 19.47 -9.26 -4.16
CA ALA A 155 20.89 -8.94 -4.08
C ALA A 155 21.17 -7.59 -4.77
N LEU A 156 21.56 -6.59 -4.01
CA LEU A 156 21.98 -5.28 -4.49
C LEU A 156 23.50 -5.19 -4.54
N GLN A 157 24.06 -4.89 -5.73
CA GLN A 157 25.50 -4.73 -5.97
C GLN A 157 25.69 -3.57 -6.97
N ASP A 158 25.94 -2.38 -6.49
CA ASP A 158 26.16 -1.16 -7.29
C ASP A 158 25.08 -0.96 -8.36
N GLY A 159 23.83 -1.28 -8.02
CA GLY A 159 22.74 -1.37 -8.96
C GLY A 159 21.41 -0.89 -8.41
N LYS A 160 20.39 -0.97 -9.27
CA LYS A 160 19.02 -0.62 -8.94
C LYS A 160 18.06 -1.77 -9.23
N MET A 161 17.30 -2.18 -8.23
CA MET A 161 16.10 -3.00 -8.39
C MET A 161 14.91 -2.09 -8.67
N VAL A 162 14.06 -2.45 -9.64
CA VAL A 162 12.88 -1.66 -10.00
C VAL A 162 11.63 -2.53 -9.89
N TYR A 163 10.69 -2.07 -9.06
CA TYR A 163 9.37 -2.66 -8.91
C TYR A 163 8.29 -1.76 -9.54
N SER A 164 7.44 -2.34 -10.37
CA SER A 164 6.19 -1.73 -10.80
C SER A 164 5.04 -2.52 -10.17
N LEU A 165 4.27 -1.86 -9.30
CA LEU A 165 3.15 -2.49 -8.60
C LEU A 165 1.85 -2.45 -9.41
N GLU A 166 1.92 -2.13 -10.70
CA GLU A 166 0.78 -2.20 -11.61
C GLU A 166 0.35 -3.65 -11.83
N LYS A 167 -0.97 -3.86 -11.81
CA LYS A 167 -1.56 -5.15 -12.15
C LYS A 167 -1.38 -5.43 -13.63
N THR A 168 -0.46 -6.33 -13.97
CA THR A 168 -0.29 -6.81 -15.34
C THR A 168 -0.56 -8.31 -15.40
N GLU A 169 -1.14 -8.77 -16.51
CA GLU A 169 -1.36 -10.22 -16.75
C GLU A 169 -0.04 -10.94 -17.11
N GLU A 170 0.99 -10.20 -17.46
CA GLU A 170 2.32 -10.68 -17.85
C GLU A 170 3.40 -9.99 -17.00
N GLY A 171 3.40 -10.22 -15.69
CA GLY A 171 4.48 -9.79 -14.80
C GLY A 171 5.55 -10.87 -14.67
N ASN A 172 6.77 -10.45 -14.40
CA ASN A 172 7.92 -11.32 -14.09
C ASN A 172 8.27 -11.32 -12.59
N PHE A 173 7.33 -10.88 -11.76
CA PHE A 173 7.39 -10.91 -10.31
C PHE A 173 6.09 -11.49 -9.77
N GLU A 174 6.18 -12.57 -9.02
CA GLU A 174 5.07 -13.13 -8.23
C GLU A 174 5.30 -12.73 -6.77
N GLY A 175 4.44 -11.87 -6.24
CA GLY A 175 4.42 -11.58 -4.82
C GLY A 175 3.50 -12.56 -4.11
N THR A 176 4.01 -13.23 -3.09
CA THR A 176 3.19 -14.08 -2.22
C THR A 176 2.57 -13.25 -1.11
N SER A 177 1.28 -13.49 -0.84
CA SER A 177 0.62 -12.93 0.35
C SER A 177 1.30 -13.43 1.60
N CYS A 178 1.65 -12.55 2.51
CA CYS A 178 2.28 -12.87 3.78
C CYS A 178 1.48 -12.27 4.94
N ASP A 179 1.78 -12.72 6.15
CA ASP A 179 1.17 -12.22 7.36
C ASP A 179 1.88 -10.93 7.84
N GLU A 180 1.18 -10.15 8.68
CA GLU A 180 1.74 -8.92 9.25
C GLU A 180 2.99 -9.18 10.11
N GLU A 181 3.01 -10.32 10.82
CA GLU A 181 4.13 -10.76 11.66
C GLU A 181 5.41 -10.95 10.82
N ASP A 182 5.29 -11.59 9.63
CA ASP A 182 6.42 -11.79 8.73
C ASP A 182 7.00 -10.45 8.22
N ALA A 183 6.15 -9.46 7.98
CA ALA A 183 6.55 -8.20 7.40
C ALA A 183 7.04 -7.19 8.44
N LEU A 184 6.49 -7.19 9.67
CA LEU A 184 6.70 -6.12 10.64
C LEU A 184 7.62 -6.50 11.81
N ASP A 185 7.80 -7.76 12.11
CA ASP A 185 8.70 -8.28 13.16
C ASP A 185 10.04 -8.72 12.57
#